data_c29ed7e93249360a90dae77948132eeb
#
_entry.id   c29ed7e93249360a90dae77948132eeb
#
_cell.length_a   1.000
_cell.length_b   1.000
_cell.length_c   1.000
_cell.angle_alpha   90.00
_cell.angle_beta   90.00
_cell.angle_gamma   90.00
#
_symmetry.space_group_name_H-M   'P 1'
#
loop_
_entity.id
_entity.type
_entity.pdbx_description
1 polymer ?
#
loop_
_entity_poly.entity_id
_entity_poly.type
_entity_poly.pdbx_seq_one_letter_code
_entity_poly.pdbx_strand_id
1 'polypeptide(L)'
;MNDRLKYTVPLILFAITVGFAFNNDFRDGSFTLLLMVGYIMFFIVVKREDQSEEPDNSGIATASGIPRTPYQLYHGDELNFSDEELKAILTKRFPYYNQLSAIQKERFLERLQDFIANKVFKIHDKTGFKEMPVLISAAAIQLTFGLKKYLLPNFEFIHVYPEEFVRIHDTICFLEGNVSGHAINLSWKHFLEGYATPDDGQNVGLHELAHALYYQTFIVEENIDNNFRNGFDDFNINGNKVFAQESKPGNDLYSDYALKNFQEFWAESAEIFFEKPAAMKAAYPELYDTIKLLLNQDPYNKIATETTL
;
A
#
# COMPACT_ATOMS: atom_id res chain seq x y z
N MET A 1 16.58 -17.09 -23.54
CA MET A 1 15.62 -17.99 -24.26
C MET A 1 14.69 -17.08 -25.04
N ASN A 2 14.48 -17.31 -26.33
CA ASN A 2 13.89 -16.32 -27.25
C ASN A 2 12.45 -16.00 -26.81
N ASP A 3 12.10 -14.72 -26.52
CA ASP A 3 10.79 -14.28 -25.98
C ASP A 3 9.59 -14.74 -26.81
N ARG A 4 9.80 -14.95 -28.11
CA ARG A 4 8.76 -15.55 -28.98
C ARG A 4 8.42 -17.00 -28.63
N LEU A 5 9.34 -17.79 -28.07
CA LEU A 5 9.09 -19.18 -27.67
C LEU A 5 8.25 -19.26 -26.37
N LYS A 6 8.36 -18.27 -25.51
CA LYS A 6 7.68 -18.19 -24.20
C LYS A 6 6.14 -18.16 -24.36
N TYR A 7 5.66 -17.53 -25.43
CA TYR A 7 4.22 -17.41 -25.73
C TYR A 7 3.69 -18.37 -26.80
N THR A 8 4.56 -18.75 -27.76
CA THR A 8 4.11 -19.62 -28.86
C THR A 8 3.92 -21.07 -28.44
N VAL A 9 4.73 -21.60 -27.53
CA VAL A 9 4.60 -23.01 -27.05
C VAL A 9 3.30 -23.23 -26.27
N PRO A 10 2.90 -22.38 -25.30
CA PRO A 10 1.62 -22.51 -24.61
C PRO A 10 0.40 -22.32 -25.53
N LEU A 11 0.48 -21.40 -26.47
CA LEU A 11 -0.59 -21.18 -27.46
C LEU A 11 -0.81 -22.40 -28.39
N ILE A 12 0.30 -23.02 -28.80
CA ILE A 12 0.24 -24.26 -29.62
C ILE A 12 -0.33 -25.43 -28.80
N LEU A 13 0.10 -25.61 -27.55
CA LEU A 13 -0.43 -26.62 -26.65
C LEU A 13 -1.93 -26.41 -26.38
N PHE A 14 -2.37 -25.16 -26.16
CA PHE A 14 -3.78 -24.83 -26.01
C PHE A 14 -4.58 -25.15 -27.26
N ALA A 15 -4.10 -24.75 -28.45
CA ALA A 15 -4.75 -25.04 -29.71
C ALA A 15 -4.88 -26.56 -30.00
N ILE A 16 -3.84 -27.34 -29.66
CA ILE A 16 -3.85 -28.80 -29.75
C ILE A 16 -4.89 -29.40 -28.79
N THR A 17 -4.96 -28.91 -27.54
CA THR A 17 -5.87 -29.39 -26.51
C THR A 17 -7.33 -29.10 -26.88
N VAL A 18 -7.59 -27.88 -27.39
CA VAL A 18 -8.91 -27.48 -27.89
C VAL A 18 -9.31 -28.33 -29.12
N GLY A 19 -8.37 -28.52 -30.06
CA GLY A 19 -8.59 -29.37 -31.23
C GLY A 19 -8.91 -30.81 -30.86
N PHE A 20 -8.24 -31.35 -29.84
CA PHE A 20 -8.49 -32.72 -29.35
C PHE A 20 -9.85 -32.83 -28.66
N ALA A 21 -10.27 -31.81 -27.91
CA ALA A 21 -11.58 -31.76 -27.25
C ALA A 21 -12.72 -31.67 -28.27
N PHE A 22 -12.56 -30.93 -29.35
CA PHE A 22 -13.56 -30.84 -30.42
C PHE A 22 -13.69 -32.12 -31.24
N ASN A 23 -12.63 -32.93 -31.36
CA ASN A 23 -12.63 -34.14 -32.21
C ASN A 23 -13.17 -35.38 -31.47
N ASN A 24 -13.29 -35.32 -30.13
CA ASN A 24 -13.69 -36.49 -29.31
C ASN A 24 -15.08 -36.35 -28.68
N ASP A 25 -15.99 -35.56 -29.24
CA ASP A 25 -17.42 -35.49 -28.85
C ASP A 25 -17.67 -35.40 -27.32
N PHE A 26 -16.79 -34.68 -26.57
CA PHE A 26 -16.97 -34.43 -25.14
C PHE A 26 -18.12 -33.44 -24.94
N ARG A 27 -19.33 -33.96 -24.77
CA ARG A 27 -20.56 -33.20 -24.51
C ARG A 27 -20.71 -32.76 -23.05
N ASP A 28 -19.76 -33.06 -22.16
CA ASP A 28 -19.80 -32.66 -20.75
C ASP A 28 -19.16 -31.32 -20.53
N GLY A 29 -19.96 -30.33 -20.12
CA GLY A 29 -19.53 -28.95 -19.81
C GLY A 29 -18.46 -28.87 -18.72
N SER A 30 -18.20 -29.95 -17.97
CA SER A 30 -17.12 -30.03 -16.97
C SER A 30 -15.73 -29.95 -17.58
N PHE A 31 -15.51 -30.50 -18.79
CA PHE A 31 -14.18 -30.41 -19.45
C PHE A 31 -13.89 -29.03 -19.99
N THR A 32 -14.91 -28.35 -20.52
CA THR A 32 -14.79 -26.97 -20.98
C THR A 32 -14.49 -26.01 -19.81
N LEU A 33 -15.10 -26.25 -18.66
CA LEU A 33 -14.86 -25.52 -17.44
C LEU A 33 -13.42 -25.73 -16.94
N LEU A 34 -12.89 -26.95 -16.98
CA LEU A 34 -11.53 -27.29 -16.56
C LEU A 34 -10.49 -26.64 -17.47
N LEU A 35 -10.75 -26.57 -18.78
CA LEU A 35 -9.89 -25.84 -19.73
C LEU A 35 -9.94 -24.34 -19.52
N MET A 36 -11.10 -23.75 -19.22
CA MET A 36 -11.21 -22.33 -18.87
C MET A 36 -10.48 -22.00 -17.56
N VAL A 37 -10.64 -22.83 -16.54
CA VAL A 37 -9.92 -22.67 -15.28
C VAL A 37 -8.40 -22.81 -15.48
N GLY A 38 -7.97 -23.82 -16.26
CA GLY A 38 -6.57 -23.99 -16.62
C GLY A 38 -6.00 -22.80 -17.40
N TYR A 39 -6.77 -22.22 -18.32
CA TYR A 39 -6.40 -21.03 -19.08
C TYR A 39 -6.33 -19.79 -18.19
N ILE A 40 -7.31 -19.59 -17.31
CA ILE A 40 -7.32 -18.48 -16.35
C ILE A 40 -6.15 -18.62 -15.37
N MET A 41 -5.89 -19.81 -14.84
CA MET A 41 -4.73 -20.07 -13.97
C MET A 41 -3.41 -19.86 -14.70
N PHE A 42 -3.30 -20.31 -15.97
CA PHE A 42 -2.12 -20.04 -16.79
C PHE A 42 -1.90 -18.53 -17.01
N PHE A 43 -2.97 -17.78 -17.31
CA PHE A 43 -2.88 -16.31 -17.46
C PHE A 43 -2.51 -15.62 -16.16
N ILE A 44 -3.01 -16.12 -15.02
CA ILE A 44 -2.64 -15.60 -13.68
C ILE A 44 -1.15 -15.89 -13.39
N VAL A 45 -0.68 -17.11 -13.70
CA VAL A 45 0.72 -17.50 -13.50
C VAL A 45 1.65 -16.73 -14.43
N VAL A 46 1.32 -16.60 -15.72
CA VAL A 46 2.11 -15.83 -16.69
C VAL A 46 2.12 -14.34 -16.33
N LYS A 47 0.98 -13.81 -15.86
CA LYS A 47 0.93 -12.42 -15.35
C LYS A 47 1.71 -12.24 -14.06
N ARG A 48 1.79 -13.28 -13.20
CA ARG A 48 2.63 -13.26 -11.99
C ARG A 48 4.12 -13.30 -12.32
N GLU A 49 4.54 -14.08 -13.31
CA GLU A 49 5.95 -14.09 -13.76
C GLU A 49 6.36 -12.78 -14.45
N ASP A 50 5.43 -12.12 -15.16
CA ASP A 50 5.68 -10.80 -15.77
C ASP A 50 5.71 -9.66 -14.71
N GLN A 51 5.15 -9.90 -13.52
CA GLN A 51 5.20 -8.96 -12.39
C GLN A 51 6.39 -9.21 -11.45
N SER A 52 7.11 -10.33 -11.61
CA SER A 52 8.32 -10.66 -10.82
C SER A 52 9.60 -10.08 -11.40
N GLU A 53 9.57 -9.48 -12.57
CA GLU A 53 10.63 -8.55 -12.97
C GLU A 53 10.40 -7.27 -12.17
N GLU A 54 11.43 -6.79 -11.41
CA GLU A 54 11.49 -5.42 -10.91
C GLU A 54 10.73 -4.54 -11.88
N PRO A 55 9.77 -3.71 -11.42
CA PRO A 55 9.29 -2.68 -12.31
C PRO A 55 10.51 -1.87 -12.67
N ASP A 56 11.11 -2.24 -13.81
CA ASP A 56 12.22 -1.49 -14.36
C ASP A 56 11.71 -0.07 -14.53
N ASN A 57 12.06 0.79 -13.55
CA ASN A 57 11.85 2.23 -13.66
C ASN A 57 12.51 2.78 -14.93
N SER A 58 13.27 1.93 -15.68
CA SER A 58 13.73 2.22 -17.02
C SER A 58 12.59 2.35 -18.03
N GLY A 59 11.43 1.71 -17.81
CA GLY A 59 10.24 1.83 -18.67
C GLY A 59 9.58 3.21 -18.60
N ILE A 60 9.78 3.96 -17.52
CA ILE A 60 9.29 5.34 -17.40
C ILE A 60 10.12 6.31 -18.24
N ALA A 61 11.38 5.95 -18.55
CA ALA A 61 12.32 6.88 -19.17
C ALA A 61 12.86 6.47 -20.53
N THR A 62 12.72 5.21 -20.96
CA THR A 62 13.44 4.73 -22.15
C THR A 62 12.71 4.91 -23.48
N ALA A 63 11.39 5.09 -23.47
CA ALA A 63 10.63 5.28 -24.70
C ALA A 63 10.68 6.72 -25.27
N SER A 64 11.17 7.72 -24.51
CA SER A 64 11.01 9.13 -24.87
C SER A 64 12.27 10.00 -24.75
N GLY A 65 13.42 9.44 -24.42
CA GLY A 65 14.64 10.27 -24.27
C GLY A 65 14.62 11.22 -23.07
N ILE A 66 13.71 11.03 -22.11
CA ILE A 66 13.66 11.78 -20.85
C ILE A 66 14.89 11.39 -20.02
N PRO A 67 15.70 12.36 -19.57
CA PRO A 67 16.87 12.07 -18.76
C PRO A 67 16.47 11.32 -17.50
N ARG A 68 17.16 10.21 -17.16
CA ARG A 68 16.97 9.54 -15.88
C ARG A 68 17.29 10.54 -14.77
N THR A 69 16.35 10.79 -13.88
CA THR A 69 16.64 11.60 -12.68
C THR A 69 17.68 10.85 -11.85
N PRO A 70 18.78 11.50 -11.46
CA PRO A 70 19.74 10.89 -10.55
C PRO A 70 19.04 10.55 -9.24
N TYR A 71 19.31 9.38 -8.70
CA TYR A 71 18.78 8.97 -7.41
C TYR A 71 19.92 8.56 -6.48
N GLN A 72 19.64 8.57 -5.19
CA GLN A 72 20.48 8.00 -4.14
C GLN A 72 19.82 6.75 -3.58
N LEU A 73 20.60 5.69 -3.44
CA LEU A 73 20.16 4.42 -2.88
C LEU A 73 20.65 4.33 -1.43
N TYR A 74 19.73 4.04 -0.51
CA TYR A 74 20.03 3.78 0.88
C TYR A 74 19.49 2.40 1.26
N HIS A 75 20.38 1.50 1.63
CA HIS A 75 20.00 0.27 2.29
C HIS A 75 19.69 0.60 3.76
N GLY A 76 18.52 0.23 4.23
CA GLY A 76 18.05 0.66 5.54
C GLY A 76 18.86 0.09 6.70
N ASP A 77 19.43 -1.11 6.55
CA ASP A 77 20.36 -1.74 7.49
C ASP A 77 21.72 -1.00 7.61
N GLU A 78 22.08 -0.20 6.60
CA GLU A 78 23.26 0.66 6.60
C GLU A 78 23.00 2.05 7.21
N LEU A 79 21.71 2.41 7.39
CA LEU A 79 21.29 3.67 7.98
C LEU A 79 21.37 3.62 9.51
N ASN A 80 22.52 4.00 10.04
CA ASN A 80 22.76 4.03 11.48
C ASN A 80 22.24 5.33 12.09
N PHE A 81 21.00 5.31 12.59
CA PHE A 81 20.42 6.39 13.40
C PHE A 81 20.57 6.04 14.88
N SER A 82 21.04 7.00 15.67
CA SER A 82 20.92 6.89 17.14
C SER A 82 19.48 7.12 17.59
N ASP A 83 19.12 6.58 18.74
CA ASP A 83 17.79 6.81 19.34
C ASP A 83 17.51 8.31 19.56
N GLU A 84 18.54 9.07 19.90
CA GLU A 84 18.44 10.52 20.10
C GLU A 84 18.12 11.26 18.81
N GLU A 85 18.73 10.87 17.66
CA GLU A 85 18.43 11.44 16.35
C GLU A 85 16.99 11.10 15.94
N LEU A 86 16.56 9.83 16.08
CA LEU A 86 15.20 9.42 15.77
C LEU A 86 14.17 10.18 16.61
N LYS A 87 14.39 10.26 17.94
CA LYS A 87 13.53 11.01 18.87
C LYS A 87 13.45 12.48 18.50
N ALA A 88 14.57 13.10 18.13
CA ALA A 88 14.60 14.51 17.74
C ALA A 88 13.79 14.77 16.45
N ILE A 89 13.96 13.93 15.42
CA ILE A 89 13.21 14.01 14.17
C ILE A 89 11.72 13.83 14.43
N LEU A 90 11.33 12.74 15.11
CA LEU A 90 9.94 12.40 15.37
C LEU A 90 9.24 13.45 16.24
N THR A 91 9.89 13.92 17.29
CA THR A 91 9.31 14.95 18.18
C THR A 91 9.03 16.24 17.42
N LYS A 92 9.94 16.60 16.51
CA LYS A 92 9.82 17.83 15.73
C LYS A 92 8.81 17.75 14.59
N ARG A 93 8.68 16.58 13.96
CA ARG A 93 8.04 16.46 12.64
C ARG A 93 6.87 15.48 12.58
N PHE A 94 6.62 14.69 13.62
CA PHE A 94 5.66 13.60 13.56
C PHE A 94 4.66 13.67 14.73
N PRO A 95 3.50 14.36 14.55
CA PRO A 95 2.53 14.61 15.62
C PRO A 95 2.01 13.37 16.33
N TYR A 96 1.81 12.27 15.59
CA TYR A 96 1.36 11.01 16.16
C TYR A 96 2.31 10.49 17.26
N TYR A 97 3.63 10.54 17.03
CA TYR A 97 4.63 10.13 18.01
C TYR A 97 4.53 10.91 19.33
N ASN A 98 4.21 12.20 19.23
CA ASN A 98 4.10 13.06 20.42
C ASN A 98 2.91 12.70 21.33
N GLN A 99 1.89 12.01 20.78
CA GLN A 99 0.69 11.59 21.52
C GLN A 99 0.91 10.27 22.27
N LEU A 100 1.96 9.52 21.95
CA LEU A 100 2.26 8.24 22.55
C LEU A 100 2.77 8.37 23.99
N SER A 101 2.43 7.41 24.85
CA SER A 101 3.04 7.26 26.19
C SER A 101 4.53 6.90 26.08
N ALA A 102 5.26 6.97 27.20
CA ALA A 102 6.68 6.66 27.20
C ALA A 102 6.96 5.21 26.71
N ILE A 103 6.21 4.25 27.19
CA ILE A 103 6.34 2.82 26.80
C ILE A 103 6.02 2.66 25.31
N GLN A 104 4.98 3.32 24.83
CA GLN A 104 4.62 3.28 23.41
C GLN A 104 5.67 3.94 22.52
N LYS A 105 6.32 5.01 22.97
CA LYS A 105 7.43 5.64 22.25
C LYS A 105 8.63 4.72 22.09
N GLU A 106 8.99 3.97 23.13
CA GLU A 106 10.05 2.97 23.06
C GLU A 106 9.71 1.90 22.02
N ARG A 107 8.52 1.30 22.12
CA ARG A 107 8.03 0.32 21.14
C ARG A 107 7.94 0.88 19.70
N PHE A 108 7.57 2.14 19.57
CA PHE A 108 7.52 2.81 18.27
C PHE A 108 8.92 2.92 17.65
N LEU A 109 9.92 3.28 18.45
CA LEU A 109 11.31 3.37 17.99
C LEU A 109 11.88 2.00 17.60
N GLU A 110 11.65 0.97 18.39
CA GLU A 110 12.06 -0.40 18.04
C GLU A 110 11.50 -0.84 16.71
N ARG A 111 10.19 -0.65 16.50
CA ARG A 111 9.53 -1.01 15.24
C ARG A 111 9.96 -0.13 14.07
N LEU A 112 10.22 1.14 14.31
CA LEU A 112 10.72 2.08 13.32
C LEU A 112 12.09 1.65 12.80
N GLN A 113 13.02 1.32 13.70
CA GLN A 113 14.36 0.84 13.36
C GLN A 113 14.29 -0.48 12.59
N ASP A 114 13.45 -1.40 13.05
CA ASP A 114 13.24 -2.68 12.38
C ASP A 114 12.63 -2.49 10.97
N PHE A 115 11.64 -1.60 10.81
CA PHE A 115 11.08 -1.28 9.51
C PHE A 115 12.12 -0.65 8.58
N ILE A 116 12.89 0.33 9.06
CA ILE A 116 13.96 0.97 8.28
C ILE A 116 14.95 -0.09 7.81
N ALA A 117 15.45 -0.94 8.71
CA ALA A 117 16.45 -1.98 8.39
C ALA A 117 16.00 -2.99 7.34
N ASN A 118 14.67 -3.18 7.20
CA ASN A 118 14.07 -4.10 6.24
C ASN A 118 13.65 -3.45 4.91
N LYS A 119 14.10 -2.20 4.63
CA LYS A 119 13.74 -1.46 3.40
C LYS A 119 14.95 -0.96 2.65
N VAL A 120 14.75 -0.78 1.34
CA VAL A 120 15.68 -0.10 0.45
C VAL A 120 15.02 1.18 -0.05
N PHE A 121 15.61 2.33 0.27
CA PHE A 121 15.07 3.64 -0.09
C PHE A 121 15.78 4.16 -1.34
N LYS A 122 15.02 4.45 -2.38
CA LYS A 122 15.51 5.03 -3.63
C LYS A 122 14.99 6.46 -3.73
N ILE A 123 15.85 7.40 -3.38
CA ILE A 123 15.50 8.82 -3.31
C ILE A 123 15.89 9.50 -4.62
N HIS A 124 14.90 9.91 -5.40
CA HIS A 124 15.06 10.57 -6.69
C HIS A 124 15.36 12.05 -6.56
N ASP A 125 16.37 12.37 -5.73
CA ASP A 125 16.91 13.70 -5.51
C ASP A 125 18.44 13.62 -5.43
N LYS A 126 19.12 14.68 -5.91
CA LYS A 126 20.59 14.72 -5.95
C LYS A 126 21.22 14.82 -4.56
N THR A 127 20.52 15.47 -3.64
CA THR A 127 21.05 15.74 -2.30
C THR A 127 20.74 14.64 -1.31
N GLY A 128 19.65 13.89 -1.52
CA GLY A 128 19.12 12.93 -0.56
C GLY A 128 18.84 13.58 0.80
N PHE A 129 17.89 13.10 1.54
CA PHE A 129 17.57 13.68 2.83
C PHE A 129 17.36 12.59 3.87
N LYS A 130 18.23 12.54 4.88
CA LYS A 130 18.21 11.46 5.89
C LYS A 130 16.89 11.34 6.67
N GLU A 131 16.09 12.41 6.76
CA GLU A 131 14.79 12.36 7.44
C GLU A 131 13.72 11.62 6.63
N MET A 132 13.87 11.46 5.29
CA MET A 132 12.89 10.78 4.44
C MET A 132 12.66 9.32 4.88
N PRO A 133 13.67 8.46 5.00
CA PRO A 133 13.51 7.11 5.52
C PRO A 133 12.81 7.06 6.87
N VAL A 134 13.17 7.97 7.79
CA VAL A 134 12.62 8.00 9.14
C VAL A 134 11.13 8.36 9.12
N LEU A 135 10.74 9.43 8.42
CA LEU A 135 9.36 9.91 8.43
C LEU A 135 8.41 8.99 7.66
N ILE A 136 8.86 8.43 6.53
CA ILE A 136 8.05 7.48 5.76
C ILE A 136 7.88 6.17 6.56
N SER A 137 8.93 5.68 7.20
CA SER A 137 8.83 4.52 8.07
C SER A 137 7.97 4.78 9.30
N ALA A 138 7.99 6.01 9.82
CA ALA A 138 7.11 6.42 10.91
C ALA A 138 5.63 6.38 10.52
N ALA A 139 5.31 6.78 9.27
CA ALA A 139 3.95 6.65 8.74
C ALA A 139 3.50 5.18 8.64
N ALA A 140 4.40 4.29 8.21
CA ALA A 140 4.12 2.85 8.16
C ALA A 140 3.86 2.28 9.57
N ILE A 141 4.68 2.67 10.54
CA ILE A 141 4.47 2.25 11.93
C ILE A 141 3.23 2.90 12.54
N GLN A 142 2.89 4.15 12.22
CA GLN A 142 1.62 4.76 12.64
C GLN A 142 0.43 3.90 12.19
N LEU A 143 0.36 3.55 10.92
CA LEU A 143 -0.73 2.73 10.38
C LEU A 143 -0.80 1.36 11.06
N THR A 144 0.34 0.71 11.26
CA THR A 144 0.44 -0.68 11.71
C THR A 144 0.73 -0.83 13.20
N PHE A 145 0.73 0.25 13.99
CA PHE A 145 1.20 0.25 15.38
C PHE A 145 0.46 -0.74 16.28
N GLY A 146 -0.85 -0.91 16.07
CA GLY A 146 -1.67 -1.88 16.82
C GLY A 146 -1.57 -3.33 16.31
N LEU A 147 -0.92 -3.57 15.17
CA LEU A 147 -0.81 -4.89 14.54
C LEU A 147 0.43 -5.64 15.03
N LYS A 148 0.39 -6.98 14.96
CA LYS A 148 1.55 -7.83 15.24
C LYS A 148 2.51 -7.91 14.06
N LYS A 149 1.97 -7.82 12.84
CA LYS A 149 2.72 -7.84 11.58
C LYS A 149 2.71 -6.44 10.97
N TYR A 150 3.87 -5.79 10.93
CA TYR A 150 4.03 -4.38 10.58
C TYR A 150 5.09 -4.10 9.50
N LEU A 151 5.87 -5.09 9.11
CA LEU A 151 7.03 -4.87 8.22
C LEU A 151 6.67 -4.71 6.74
N LEU A 152 5.51 -5.19 6.30
CA LEU A 152 5.10 -5.19 4.89
C LEU A 152 6.21 -5.77 3.98
N PRO A 153 6.63 -7.03 4.16
CA PRO A 153 7.83 -7.58 3.53
C PRO A 153 7.76 -7.67 2.00
N ASN A 154 6.57 -7.71 1.40
CA ASN A 154 6.45 -7.67 -0.07
C ASN A 154 6.95 -6.34 -0.66
N PHE A 155 6.92 -5.27 0.13
CA PHE A 155 7.33 -3.93 -0.29
C PHE A 155 8.74 -3.64 0.24
N GLU A 156 9.74 -4.24 -0.39
CA GLU A 156 11.15 -4.02 -0.08
C GLU A 156 11.60 -2.60 -0.44
N PHE A 157 11.11 -2.08 -1.57
CA PHE A 157 11.54 -0.80 -2.11
C PHE A 157 10.61 0.35 -1.75
N ILE A 158 11.19 1.47 -1.33
CA ILE A 158 10.48 2.74 -1.15
C ILE A 158 11.14 3.78 -2.06
N HIS A 159 10.40 4.21 -3.08
CA HIS A 159 10.84 5.25 -3.99
C HIS A 159 10.28 6.60 -3.55
N VAL A 160 11.15 7.59 -3.45
CA VAL A 160 10.78 8.94 -3.04
C VAL A 160 11.12 9.91 -4.17
N TYR A 161 10.11 10.56 -4.70
CA TYR A 161 10.24 11.59 -5.73
C TYR A 161 10.07 12.98 -5.09
N PRO A 162 10.79 14.02 -5.58
CA PRO A 162 10.66 15.36 -5.01
C PRO A 162 9.25 15.93 -5.08
N GLU A 163 8.59 15.73 -6.23
CA GLU A 163 7.23 16.17 -6.56
C GLU A 163 6.43 15.03 -7.17
N GLU A 164 5.30 15.32 -7.83
CA GLU A 164 4.53 14.32 -8.56
C GLU A 164 5.39 13.63 -9.61
N PHE A 165 5.19 12.36 -9.79
CA PHE A 165 5.91 11.58 -10.78
C PHE A 165 4.97 11.07 -11.88
N VAL A 166 5.55 10.88 -13.06
CA VAL A 166 4.78 10.49 -14.25
C VAL A 166 4.68 8.97 -14.32
N ARG A 167 3.44 8.48 -14.43
CA ARG A 167 3.16 7.11 -14.84
C ARG A 167 2.67 7.12 -16.27
N ILE A 168 3.36 6.39 -17.15
CA ILE A 168 2.97 6.21 -18.54
C ILE A 168 2.40 4.79 -18.66
N HIS A 169 1.09 4.73 -18.84
CA HIS A 169 0.40 3.50 -19.24
C HIS A 169 -0.32 3.83 -20.57
N ASP A 170 -1.62 3.68 -20.67
CA ASP A 170 -2.39 4.11 -21.86
C ASP A 170 -2.53 5.64 -21.94
N THR A 171 -2.41 6.32 -20.81
CA THR A 171 -2.41 7.78 -20.66
C THR A 171 -1.27 8.22 -19.75
N ILE A 172 -0.85 9.49 -19.92
CA ILE A 172 0.11 10.13 -19.00
C ILE A 172 -0.66 10.59 -17.76
N CYS A 173 -0.30 10.03 -16.60
CA CYS A 173 -0.88 10.44 -15.32
C CYS A 173 0.23 10.97 -14.41
N PHE A 174 -0.05 12.07 -13.71
CA PHE A 174 0.77 12.56 -12.61
C PHE A 174 0.25 11.96 -11.31
N LEU A 175 1.14 11.37 -10.53
CA LEU A 175 0.81 10.66 -9.30
C LEU A 175 1.56 11.30 -8.13
N GLU A 176 0.86 11.45 -7.02
CA GLU A 176 1.42 11.84 -5.73
C GLU A 176 1.96 10.65 -4.95
N GLY A 177 1.38 9.48 -5.19
CA GLY A 177 1.80 8.19 -4.68
C GLY A 177 1.28 7.04 -5.53
N ASN A 178 1.84 5.86 -5.39
CA ASN A 178 1.24 4.61 -5.81
C ASN A 178 1.98 3.40 -5.23
N VAL A 179 1.27 2.28 -5.14
CA VAL A 179 1.84 0.97 -4.84
C VAL A 179 1.92 0.16 -6.13
N SER A 180 3.10 -0.35 -6.47
CA SER A 180 3.28 -1.19 -7.66
C SER A 180 4.41 -2.20 -7.50
N GLY A 181 4.16 -3.46 -7.89
CA GLY A 181 5.13 -4.55 -7.71
C GLY A 181 5.57 -4.68 -6.25
N HIS A 182 6.87 -4.57 -6.01
CA HIS A 182 7.48 -4.62 -4.68
C HIS A 182 7.84 -3.22 -4.13
N ALA A 183 7.24 -2.17 -4.68
CA ALA A 183 7.59 -0.79 -4.35
C ALA A 183 6.39 0.03 -3.87
N ILE A 184 6.66 0.91 -2.90
CA ILE A 184 5.81 2.04 -2.53
C ILE A 184 6.49 3.29 -3.08
N ASN A 185 5.78 4.05 -3.91
CA ASN A 185 6.29 5.25 -4.55
C ASN A 185 5.57 6.46 -3.96
N LEU A 186 6.31 7.49 -3.56
CA LEU A 186 5.78 8.66 -2.85
C LEU A 186 6.38 9.97 -3.38
N SER A 187 5.53 10.96 -3.56
CA SER A 187 5.95 12.35 -3.70
C SER A 187 6.31 12.91 -2.32
N TRP A 188 7.55 13.36 -2.15
CA TRP A 188 8.00 13.94 -0.89
C TRP A 188 7.27 15.22 -0.53
N LYS A 189 6.98 16.05 -1.53
CA LYS A 189 6.21 17.28 -1.35
C LYS A 189 4.84 16.96 -0.73
N HIS A 190 4.06 16.07 -1.33
CA HIS A 190 2.71 15.73 -0.86
C HIS A 190 2.75 14.94 0.45
N PHE A 191 3.77 14.11 0.66
CA PHE A 191 4.01 13.47 1.95
C PHE A 191 4.19 14.50 3.07
N LEU A 192 4.98 15.57 2.83
CA LEU A 192 5.19 16.64 3.83
C LEU A 192 3.91 17.47 4.02
N GLU A 193 3.16 17.76 2.97
CA GLU A 193 1.89 18.49 3.03
C GLU A 193 0.88 17.76 3.91
N GLY A 194 0.71 16.44 3.75
CA GLY A 194 -0.16 15.64 4.60
C GLY A 194 0.21 15.68 6.09
N TYR A 195 1.50 15.70 6.43
CA TYR A 195 1.92 15.84 7.83
C TYR A 195 2.00 17.28 8.34
N ALA A 196 1.93 18.27 7.45
CA ALA A 196 1.87 19.68 7.85
C ALA A 196 0.44 20.08 8.30
N THR A 197 -0.59 19.42 7.77
CA THR A 197 -2.00 19.68 8.08
C THR A 197 -2.67 18.40 8.57
N PRO A 198 -2.38 17.90 9.78
CA PRO A 198 -2.75 16.55 10.22
C PRO A 198 -4.23 16.38 10.60
N ASP A 199 -5.10 17.28 10.18
CA ASP A 199 -6.54 17.30 10.45
C ASP A 199 -7.39 17.61 9.20
N ASP A 200 -6.80 17.57 7.99
CA ASP A 200 -7.53 17.79 6.75
C ASP A 200 -8.02 16.49 6.06
N GLY A 201 -7.58 15.35 6.54
CA GLY A 201 -7.96 14.02 6.02
C GLY A 201 -7.31 13.69 4.69
N GLN A 202 -6.17 14.31 4.37
CA GLN A 202 -5.41 14.09 3.15
C GLN A 202 -3.94 13.78 3.50
N ASN A 203 -3.56 12.52 3.41
CA ASN A 203 -2.22 12.07 3.74
C ASN A 203 -1.77 10.96 2.80
N VAL A 204 -1.06 11.35 1.73
CA VAL A 204 -0.58 10.38 0.72
C VAL A 204 0.28 9.28 1.34
N GLY A 205 1.01 9.56 2.42
CA GLY A 205 1.79 8.54 3.13
C GLY A 205 0.91 7.45 3.73
N LEU A 206 -0.14 7.83 4.48
CA LEU A 206 -1.11 6.89 5.04
C LEU A 206 -1.90 6.17 3.95
N HIS A 207 -2.29 6.88 2.89
CA HIS A 207 -3.02 6.37 1.74
C HIS A 207 -2.29 5.18 1.09
N GLU A 208 -1.06 5.43 0.63
CA GLU A 208 -0.29 4.40 -0.07
C GLU A 208 0.11 3.23 0.85
N LEU A 209 0.37 3.51 2.11
CA LEU A 209 0.64 2.47 3.09
C LEU A 209 -0.60 1.62 3.42
N ALA A 210 -1.80 2.21 3.37
CA ALA A 210 -3.05 1.46 3.51
C ALA A 210 -3.27 0.53 2.30
N HIS A 211 -2.98 1.00 1.07
CA HIS A 211 -2.95 0.13 -0.10
C HIS A 211 -1.93 -0.99 0.04
N ALA A 212 -0.72 -0.69 0.53
CA ALA A 212 0.32 -1.68 0.74
C ALA A 212 -0.09 -2.75 1.77
N LEU A 213 -0.72 -2.35 2.88
CA LEU A 213 -1.23 -3.26 3.90
C LEU A 213 -2.33 -4.18 3.35
N TYR A 214 -3.26 -3.61 2.57
CA TYR A 214 -4.31 -4.39 1.89
C TYR A 214 -3.69 -5.40 0.92
N TYR A 215 -2.77 -4.96 0.07
CA TYR A 215 -2.11 -5.81 -0.92
C TYR A 215 -1.32 -6.94 -0.27
N GLN A 216 -0.52 -6.63 0.76
CA GLN A 216 0.22 -7.63 1.55
C GLN A 216 -0.71 -8.69 2.12
N THR A 217 -1.89 -8.29 2.60
CA THR A 217 -2.82 -9.18 3.30
C THR A 217 -3.65 -10.05 2.35
N PHE A 218 -4.16 -9.49 1.25
CA PHE A 218 -5.18 -10.14 0.42
C PHE A 218 -4.70 -10.57 -0.97
N ILE A 219 -3.55 -10.09 -1.41
CA ILE A 219 -2.99 -10.44 -2.72
C ILE A 219 -1.74 -11.30 -2.59
N VAL A 220 -0.80 -10.90 -1.75
CA VAL A 220 0.43 -11.67 -1.50
C VAL A 220 0.17 -12.84 -0.56
N GLU A 221 -0.66 -12.63 0.46
CA GLU A 221 -1.04 -13.62 1.47
C GLU A 221 0.15 -14.21 2.26
N GLU A 222 1.22 -13.44 2.42
CA GLU A 222 2.40 -13.82 3.20
C GLU A 222 2.60 -12.89 4.40
N ASN A 223 3.09 -13.42 5.52
CA ASN A 223 3.35 -12.68 6.76
C ASN A 223 2.17 -11.80 7.21
N ILE A 224 0.98 -12.36 7.22
CA ILE A 224 -0.29 -11.67 7.42
C ILE A 224 -0.54 -11.45 8.92
N ASP A 225 -1.09 -10.29 9.28
CA ASP A 225 -1.78 -10.13 10.56
C ASP A 225 -3.18 -10.74 10.49
N ASN A 226 -3.38 -11.83 11.22
CA ASN A 226 -4.67 -12.56 11.16
C ASN A 226 -5.83 -11.75 11.76
N ASN A 227 -5.58 -10.86 12.72
CA ASN A 227 -6.63 -10.01 13.28
C ASN A 227 -7.08 -8.98 12.25
N PHE A 228 -6.13 -8.37 11.53
CA PHE A 228 -6.44 -7.47 10.42
C PHE A 228 -7.19 -8.20 9.31
N ARG A 229 -6.70 -9.36 8.87
CA ARG A 229 -7.34 -10.14 7.82
C ARG A 229 -8.79 -10.50 8.17
N ASN A 230 -9.01 -11.05 9.35
CA ASN A 230 -10.34 -11.51 9.78
C ASN A 230 -11.28 -10.34 10.07
N GLY A 231 -10.78 -9.23 10.62
CA GLY A 231 -11.58 -8.03 10.90
C GLY A 231 -11.96 -7.25 9.64
N PHE A 232 -11.29 -7.50 8.51
CA PHE A 232 -11.57 -6.80 7.27
C PHE A 232 -12.95 -7.17 6.67
N ASP A 233 -13.52 -8.31 7.04
CA ASP A 233 -14.89 -8.66 6.65
C ASP A 233 -15.91 -7.72 7.29
N ASP A 234 -15.72 -7.33 8.55
CA ASP A 234 -16.55 -6.32 9.21
C ASP A 234 -16.38 -4.94 8.55
N PHE A 235 -15.16 -4.60 8.13
CA PHE A 235 -14.92 -3.38 7.35
C PHE A 235 -15.65 -3.44 6.00
N ASN A 236 -15.63 -4.58 5.31
CA ASN A 236 -16.38 -4.75 4.06
C ASN A 236 -17.89 -4.52 4.27
N ILE A 237 -18.45 -5.05 5.36
CA ILE A 237 -19.88 -4.89 5.66
C ILE A 237 -20.24 -3.43 5.98
N ASN A 238 -19.54 -2.83 6.93
CA ASN A 238 -19.86 -1.47 7.40
C ASN A 238 -19.38 -0.39 6.42
N GLY A 239 -18.23 -0.60 5.79
CA GLY A 239 -17.68 0.29 4.77
C GLY A 239 -18.56 0.37 3.52
N ASN A 240 -19.10 -0.75 3.03
CA ASN A 240 -20.03 -0.71 1.88
C ASN A 240 -21.31 0.10 2.16
N LYS A 241 -21.81 0.09 3.40
CA LYS A 241 -22.96 0.93 3.77
C LYS A 241 -22.60 2.43 3.65
N VAL A 242 -21.42 2.81 4.15
CA VAL A 242 -20.93 4.18 4.11
C VAL A 242 -20.59 4.59 2.69
N PHE A 243 -19.88 3.75 1.92
CA PHE A 243 -19.59 3.97 0.51
C PHE A 243 -20.84 4.27 -0.31
N ALA A 244 -21.90 3.47 -0.12
CA ALA A 244 -23.18 3.69 -0.79
C ALA A 244 -23.92 4.95 -0.30
N GLN A 245 -23.67 5.40 0.93
CA GLN A 245 -24.24 6.62 1.49
C GLN A 245 -23.49 7.86 1.00
N GLU A 246 -22.17 7.86 1.04
CA GLU A 246 -21.29 8.95 0.59
C GLU A 246 -21.44 9.19 -0.92
N SER A 247 -21.77 8.16 -1.69
CA SER A 247 -22.07 8.31 -3.14
C SER A 247 -23.33 9.12 -3.44
N LYS A 248 -24.04 9.65 -2.41
CA LYS A 248 -25.21 10.52 -2.57
C LYS A 248 -24.85 11.98 -2.28
N PRO A 249 -25.48 12.94 -2.95
CA PRO A 249 -25.24 14.35 -2.70
C PRO A 249 -25.47 14.76 -1.24
N GLY A 250 -24.62 15.62 -0.70
CA GLY A 250 -24.74 16.19 0.63
C GLY A 250 -24.01 15.41 1.72
N ASN A 251 -23.17 14.46 1.34
CA ASN A 251 -22.22 13.81 2.21
C ASN A 251 -20.81 14.19 1.72
N ASP A 252 -19.99 14.74 2.60
CA ASP A 252 -18.73 15.42 2.23
C ASP A 252 -17.53 14.95 3.08
N LEU A 253 -17.66 13.80 3.76
CA LEU A 253 -16.54 13.29 4.56
C LEU A 253 -15.47 12.64 3.69
N TYR A 254 -15.89 11.97 2.60
CA TYR A 254 -15.03 11.32 1.64
C TYR A 254 -14.96 12.11 0.33
N SER A 255 -13.79 12.05 -0.31
CA SER A 255 -13.60 12.67 -1.62
C SER A 255 -14.26 11.86 -2.76
N ASP A 256 -14.49 12.51 -3.90
CA ASP A 256 -14.92 11.81 -5.13
C ASP A 256 -13.90 10.74 -5.57
N TYR A 257 -12.63 10.87 -5.15
CA TYR A 257 -11.59 9.91 -5.45
C TYR A 257 -11.79 8.61 -4.67
N ALA A 258 -12.09 8.68 -3.37
CA ALA A 258 -12.43 7.52 -2.54
C ALA A 258 -13.60 6.72 -3.11
N LEU A 259 -14.55 7.41 -3.75
CA LEU A 259 -15.76 6.80 -4.30
C LEU A 259 -15.57 6.15 -5.68
N LYS A 260 -14.37 6.16 -6.26
CA LYS A 260 -14.07 5.46 -7.51
C LYS A 260 -14.12 3.95 -7.38
N ASN A 261 -13.63 3.41 -6.27
CA ASN A 261 -13.67 1.99 -5.96
C ASN A 261 -13.41 1.76 -4.47
N PHE A 262 -13.69 0.54 -4.01
CA PHE A 262 -13.62 0.22 -2.59
C PHE A 262 -12.18 0.17 -2.01
N GLN A 263 -11.15 0.01 -2.85
CA GLN A 263 -9.77 0.06 -2.39
C GLN A 263 -9.34 1.50 -2.07
N GLU A 264 -9.75 2.47 -2.91
CA GLU A 264 -9.55 3.90 -2.61
C GLU A 264 -10.35 4.33 -1.38
N PHE A 265 -11.57 3.81 -1.23
CA PHE A 265 -12.39 4.05 -0.03
C PHE A 265 -11.71 3.53 1.24
N TRP A 266 -11.08 2.35 1.19
CA TRP A 266 -10.28 1.84 2.31
C TRP A 266 -9.10 2.76 2.63
N ALA A 267 -8.33 3.17 1.62
CA ALA A 267 -7.15 4.00 1.81
C ALA A 267 -7.51 5.36 2.43
N GLU A 268 -8.52 6.05 1.89
CA GLU A 268 -8.99 7.32 2.45
C GLU A 268 -9.68 7.14 3.81
N SER A 269 -10.33 5.98 4.05
CA SER A 269 -10.85 5.67 5.41
C SER A 269 -9.73 5.60 6.45
N ALA A 270 -8.56 5.10 6.08
CA ALA A 270 -7.41 5.08 6.98
C ALA A 270 -6.87 6.52 7.25
N GLU A 271 -6.83 7.38 6.23
CA GLU A 271 -6.46 8.80 6.40
C GLU A 271 -7.42 9.51 7.36
N ILE A 272 -8.72 9.44 7.06
CA ILE A 272 -9.78 10.08 7.87
C ILE A 272 -9.78 9.54 9.31
N PHE A 273 -9.55 8.25 9.49
CA PHE A 273 -9.48 7.61 10.82
C PHE A 273 -8.40 8.22 11.70
N PHE A 274 -7.22 8.51 11.15
CA PHE A 274 -6.12 9.11 11.90
C PHE A 274 -6.22 10.63 12.01
N GLU A 275 -6.70 11.31 10.98
CA GLU A 275 -6.66 12.78 10.90
C GLU A 275 -7.97 13.44 11.30
N LYS A 276 -9.12 12.82 10.99
CA LYS A 276 -10.47 13.30 11.34
C LYS A 276 -11.26 12.32 12.21
N PRO A 277 -10.67 11.72 13.26
CA PRO A 277 -11.32 10.68 14.05
C PRO A 277 -12.65 11.14 14.67
N ALA A 278 -12.76 12.40 15.08
CA ALA A 278 -13.99 12.97 15.66
C ALA A 278 -15.11 13.10 14.60
N ALA A 279 -14.78 13.55 13.40
CA ALA A 279 -15.73 13.67 12.30
C ALA A 279 -16.22 12.29 11.83
N MET A 280 -15.30 11.35 11.64
CA MET A 280 -15.65 9.99 11.26
C MET A 280 -16.54 9.32 12.30
N LYS A 281 -16.20 9.44 13.59
CA LYS A 281 -16.98 8.85 14.68
C LYS A 281 -18.37 9.49 14.80
N ALA A 282 -18.49 10.78 14.54
CA ALA A 282 -19.78 11.48 14.58
C ALA A 282 -20.68 11.09 13.39
N ALA A 283 -20.11 11.01 12.18
CA ALA A 283 -20.86 10.68 10.97
C ALA A 283 -21.14 9.18 10.84
N TYR A 284 -20.15 8.34 11.15
CA TYR A 284 -20.17 6.89 10.90
C TYR A 284 -19.58 6.12 12.09
N PRO A 285 -20.25 6.10 13.25
CA PRO A 285 -19.74 5.49 14.49
C PRO A 285 -19.43 3.98 14.33
N GLU A 286 -20.26 3.23 13.59
CA GLU A 286 -20.02 1.79 13.34
C GLU A 286 -18.76 1.58 12.51
N LEU A 287 -18.52 2.39 11.49
CA LEU A 287 -17.30 2.30 10.66
C LEU A 287 -16.06 2.69 11.47
N TYR A 288 -16.15 3.75 12.27
CA TYR A 288 -15.06 4.15 13.17
C TYR A 288 -14.68 3.02 14.12
N ASP A 289 -15.66 2.41 14.81
CA ASP A 289 -15.42 1.33 15.76
C ASP A 289 -14.88 0.08 15.04
N THR A 290 -15.30 -0.17 13.82
CA THR A 290 -14.75 -1.26 12.99
C THR A 290 -13.27 -1.04 12.69
N ILE A 291 -12.88 0.15 12.21
CA ILE A 291 -11.47 0.46 11.89
C ILE A 291 -10.62 0.48 13.17
N LYS A 292 -11.17 1.00 14.27
CA LYS A 292 -10.53 0.94 15.60
C LYS A 292 -10.15 -0.48 16.00
N LEU A 293 -11.06 -1.44 15.83
CA LEU A 293 -10.79 -2.85 16.12
C LEU A 293 -9.81 -3.45 15.09
N LEU A 294 -10.01 -3.14 13.82
CA LEU A 294 -9.20 -3.61 12.70
C LEU A 294 -7.72 -3.25 12.85
N LEU A 295 -7.44 -1.98 13.14
CA LEU A 295 -6.08 -1.47 13.34
C LEU A 295 -5.60 -1.59 14.79
N ASN A 296 -6.49 -1.98 15.72
CA ASN A 296 -6.23 -2.03 17.15
C ASN A 296 -5.66 -0.70 17.69
N GLN A 297 -6.28 0.42 17.30
CA GLN A 297 -5.90 1.79 17.67
C GLN A 297 -7.14 2.66 17.84
N ASP A 298 -7.07 3.67 18.70
CA ASP A 298 -8.18 4.61 18.97
C ASP A 298 -7.69 6.07 18.93
N PRO A 299 -7.52 6.67 17.74
CA PRO A 299 -7.03 8.04 17.61
C PRO A 299 -7.94 9.08 18.26
N TYR A 300 -9.26 8.84 18.31
CA TYR A 300 -10.22 9.74 18.94
C TYR A 300 -9.92 9.93 20.44
N ASN A 301 -9.59 8.85 21.14
CA ASN A 301 -9.26 8.90 22.56
C ASN A 301 -7.74 9.09 22.80
N LYS A 302 -6.94 9.27 21.74
CA LYS A 302 -5.47 9.36 21.80
C LYS A 302 -4.83 8.16 22.49
N ILE A 303 -5.47 6.99 22.39
CA ILE A 303 -5.01 5.73 22.94
C ILE A 303 -4.57 4.86 21.77
N ALA A 304 -3.28 4.68 21.58
CA ALA A 304 -2.80 3.50 20.90
C ALA A 304 -2.99 2.34 21.89
N THR A 305 -3.88 1.41 21.59
CA THR A 305 -4.23 0.35 22.52
C THR A 305 -3.02 -0.52 22.81
N GLU A 306 -2.73 -0.72 24.10
CA GLU A 306 -1.74 -1.70 24.51
C GLU A 306 -2.26 -3.07 24.10
N THR A 307 -1.57 -3.71 23.14
CA THR A 307 -1.83 -5.12 22.89
C THR A 307 -1.33 -5.87 24.11
N THR A 308 -2.25 -6.28 24.96
CA THR A 308 -1.95 -7.31 25.98
C THR A 308 -1.44 -8.52 25.22
N LEU A 309 -0.21 -8.92 25.53
CA LEU A 309 0.51 -10.08 25.00
C LEU A 309 -0.27 -11.36 25.26
#